data_d14b91b150743f982e487c9ba9b6ae16
#
_entry.id   d14b91b150743f982e487c9ba9b6ae16
#
_cell.length_a   1.000
_cell.length_b   1.000
_cell.length_c   1.000
_cell.angle_alpha   90.00
_cell.angle_beta   90.00
_cell.angle_gamma   90.00
#
_symmetry.space_group_name_H-M   'P 1'
#
loop_
_entity.id
_entity.type
_entity.pdbx_description
1 polymer ?
#
loop_
_entity_poly.entity_id
_entity_poly.type
_entity_poly.pdbx_seq_one_letter_code
_entity_poly.pdbx_strand_id
1 'polypeptide(L)'
;MTWIKVGSYRPGVSLLPNNASAALARAWGLHMSAIGYPIRRATTGEIAGMLIAAGAVLPLVTIAALTDHGGYAFHAGLGALAAFASVFLIGNRCFSPGTVPAPQEIDGRPNYNMDPVKFGTIASLFWGIAGFTVGLIIALQLAFPVLNFDLPWINFGRLRPLHTSAVIFAFGGNVLIATSFYVVQRTSRARLAGDLSPWFVVLGYNLFIVIAGTGYLLGITQGKEYAEPEWYADLWLTIVWVVYLLVFLMTLAKRKEPHIYVANWFYLAFIVTIAVLHLGNNLALPVSVLSPKSYIVWSGVQDAMFQWWYGHNAVGFFLTAGFLAIMYYFVPKRANRPIYSYRLSIIHFWALIFIYIWAGPHHLHYTALPD
;
A
#
# COMPACT_ATOMS: atom_id res chain seq x y z
N MET A 1 -23.94 -8.17 30.50
CA MET A 1 -22.83 -7.22 30.32
C MET A 1 -21.82 -7.48 31.42
N THR A 2 -20.78 -8.22 31.13
CA THR A 2 -19.72 -8.53 32.10
C THR A 2 -18.40 -8.11 31.45
N TRP A 3 -17.79 -7.10 32.01
CA TRP A 3 -16.48 -6.57 31.59
C TRP A 3 -15.38 -7.53 32.06
N ILE A 4 -14.65 -8.11 31.15
CA ILE A 4 -13.45 -8.90 31.48
C ILE A 4 -12.31 -7.89 31.72
N LYS A 5 -11.86 -7.84 32.97
CA LYS A 5 -10.64 -7.12 33.37
C LYS A 5 -9.44 -7.71 32.63
N VAL A 6 -8.74 -6.88 31.86
CA VAL A 6 -7.43 -7.20 31.30
C VAL A 6 -6.40 -7.06 32.42
N GLY A 7 -5.92 -8.18 32.92
CA GLY A 7 -4.82 -8.21 33.87
C GLY A 7 -3.53 -7.72 33.23
N SER A 8 -2.86 -6.77 33.86
CA SER A 8 -1.53 -6.30 33.50
C SER A 8 -0.50 -7.41 33.79
N TYR A 9 0.01 -8.02 32.72
CA TYR A 9 1.13 -8.97 32.83
C TYR A 9 2.44 -8.17 33.00
N ARG A 10 3.02 -8.18 34.18
CA ARG A 10 4.40 -7.80 34.42
C ARG A 10 5.28 -9.03 34.14
N PRO A 11 6.24 -9.00 33.21
CA PRO A 11 7.19 -10.10 33.06
C PRO A 11 8.10 -10.11 34.30
N GLY A 12 8.03 -11.17 35.09
CA GLY A 12 8.98 -11.44 36.15
C GLY A 12 10.36 -11.72 35.55
N VAL A 13 11.34 -10.91 35.90
CA VAL A 13 12.76 -11.12 35.58
C VAL A 13 13.23 -12.32 36.43
N SER A 14 13.27 -13.53 35.88
CA SER A 14 13.96 -14.65 36.49
C SER A 14 15.47 -14.48 36.23
N LEU A 15 16.20 -14.15 37.27
CA LEU A 15 17.68 -14.21 37.26
C LEU A 15 18.13 -15.67 37.19
N LEU A 16 18.30 -16.20 35.98
CA LEU A 16 19.03 -17.45 35.76
C LEU A 16 20.53 -17.20 35.95
N PRO A 17 21.30 -18.15 36.53
CA PRO A 17 22.74 -17.99 36.71
C PRO A 17 23.44 -17.85 35.35
N ASN A 18 24.43 -16.96 35.29
CA ASN A 18 25.13 -16.53 34.07
C ASN A 18 25.63 -17.62 33.12
N ASN A 19 25.84 -18.84 33.58
CA ASN A 19 26.33 -19.95 32.75
C ASN A 19 25.21 -20.67 31.96
N ALA A 20 23.97 -20.65 32.43
CA ALA A 20 22.83 -21.28 31.73
C ALA A 20 22.34 -20.42 30.57
N SER A 21 22.36 -19.09 30.71
CA SER A 21 21.99 -18.16 29.67
C SER A 21 22.97 -18.18 28.48
N ALA A 22 24.27 -18.32 28.73
CA ALA A 22 25.29 -18.44 27.67
C ALA A 22 25.23 -19.77 26.90
N ALA A 23 24.83 -20.86 27.57
CA ALA A 23 24.62 -22.14 26.91
C ALA A 23 23.37 -22.17 26.03
N LEU A 24 22.28 -21.61 26.50
CA LEU A 24 21.04 -21.44 25.74
C LEU A 24 21.26 -20.51 24.54
N ALA A 25 21.98 -19.40 24.71
CA ALA A 25 22.28 -18.47 23.62
C ALA A 25 23.10 -19.13 22.50
N ARG A 26 24.05 -20.03 22.82
CA ARG A 26 24.82 -20.81 21.84
C ARG A 26 23.96 -21.85 21.12
N ALA A 27 23.07 -22.53 21.83
CA ALA A 27 22.16 -23.53 21.27
C ALA A 27 21.17 -22.91 20.25
N TRP A 28 20.86 -21.64 20.40
CA TRP A 28 19.95 -20.89 19.50
C TRP A 28 20.69 -20.03 18.46
N GLY A 29 22.01 -20.13 18.37
CA GLY A 29 22.81 -19.32 17.42
C GLY A 29 22.82 -17.83 17.73
N LEU A 30 22.60 -17.44 18.98
CA LEU A 30 22.60 -16.06 19.44
C LEU A 30 24.03 -15.63 19.83
N HIS A 31 24.51 -14.50 19.31
CA HIS A 31 25.74 -13.85 19.75
C HIS A 31 25.46 -12.91 20.91
N MET A 32 26.27 -13.00 21.96
CA MET A 32 26.18 -12.07 23.11
C MET A 32 26.88 -10.76 22.77
N SER A 33 26.26 -9.62 23.12
CA SER A 33 26.92 -8.31 23.10
C SER A 33 27.96 -8.20 24.23
N ALA A 34 28.85 -7.24 24.16
CA ALA A 34 29.80 -6.92 25.25
C ALA A 34 29.11 -6.59 26.59
N ILE A 35 27.81 -6.33 26.58
CA ILE A 35 26.96 -5.99 27.73
C ILE A 35 26.13 -7.21 28.21
N GLY A 36 26.35 -8.40 27.64
CA GLY A 36 25.70 -9.64 28.08
C GLY A 36 24.30 -9.91 27.52
N TYR A 37 23.76 -9.07 26.61
CA TYR A 37 22.48 -9.31 25.94
C TYR A 37 22.69 -10.08 24.62
N PRO A 38 21.80 -11.02 24.27
CA PRO A 38 21.89 -11.72 22.99
C PRO A 38 21.68 -10.73 21.83
N ILE A 39 22.65 -10.62 20.94
CA ILE A 39 22.52 -9.87 19.70
C ILE A 39 21.80 -10.79 18.70
N ARG A 40 20.65 -10.35 18.22
CA ARG A 40 19.92 -11.01 17.15
C ARG A 40 20.73 -10.93 15.85
N ARG A 41 20.82 -12.05 15.12
CA ARG A 41 21.32 -12.01 13.74
C ARG A 41 20.26 -11.36 12.83
N ALA A 42 20.69 -10.42 12.00
CA ALA A 42 19.86 -9.87 10.96
C ALA A 42 19.37 -10.99 10.00
N THR A 43 18.11 -10.95 9.62
CA THR A 43 17.58 -11.87 8.60
C THR A 43 18.07 -11.47 7.22
N THR A 44 18.10 -12.42 6.27
CA THR A 44 18.44 -12.14 4.87
C THR A 44 17.58 -11.01 4.29
N GLY A 45 16.29 -10.98 4.64
CA GLY A 45 15.37 -9.92 4.19
C GLY A 45 15.72 -8.54 4.76
N GLU A 46 16.17 -8.46 6.01
CA GLU A 46 16.61 -7.21 6.62
C GLU A 46 17.91 -6.71 5.98
N ILE A 47 18.87 -7.61 5.75
CA ILE A 47 20.13 -7.27 5.07
C ILE A 47 19.83 -6.78 3.64
N ALA A 48 19.04 -7.52 2.88
CA ALA A 48 18.65 -7.13 1.52
C ALA A 48 17.93 -5.78 1.51
N GLY A 49 16.99 -5.55 2.42
CA GLY A 49 16.27 -4.28 2.56
C GLY A 49 17.20 -3.10 2.86
N MET A 50 18.17 -3.29 3.77
CA MET A 50 19.18 -2.25 4.06
C MET A 50 20.08 -1.96 2.85
N LEU A 51 20.54 -3.00 2.13
CA LEU A 51 21.40 -2.82 0.96
C LEU A 51 20.67 -2.11 -0.18
N ILE A 52 19.42 -2.48 -0.44
CA ILE A 52 18.57 -1.82 -1.45
C ILE A 52 18.33 -0.36 -1.07
N ALA A 53 17.95 -0.10 0.18
CA ALA A 53 17.71 1.25 0.65
C ALA A 53 19.00 2.10 0.61
N ALA A 54 20.12 1.58 1.07
CA ALA A 54 21.42 2.26 1.02
C ALA A 54 21.85 2.54 -0.44
N GLY A 55 21.66 1.58 -1.34
CA GLY A 55 21.95 1.72 -2.76
C GLY A 55 21.06 2.77 -3.46
N ALA A 56 19.87 3.04 -2.94
CA ALA A 56 18.97 4.06 -3.48
C ALA A 56 19.33 5.49 -3.04
N VAL A 57 20.01 5.67 -1.90
CA VAL A 57 20.31 7.01 -1.36
C VAL A 57 21.14 7.84 -2.34
N LEU A 58 22.26 7.30 -2.82
CA LEU A 58 23.19 8.04 -3.66
C LEU A 58 22.57 8.46 -5.01
N PRO A 59 21.92 7.56 -5.79
CA PRO A 59 21.22 7.96 -7.01
C PRO A 59 20.16 9.06 -6.78
N LEU A 60 19.35 8.92 -5.72
CA LEU A 60 18.31 9.90 -5.43
C LEU A 60 18.87 11.26 -5.02
N VAL A 61 19.95 11.29 -4.23
CA VAL A 61 20.65 12.53 -3.90
C VAL A 61 21.27 13.15 -5.17
N THR A 62 21.85 12.32 -6.04
CA THR A 62 22.41 12.79 -7.32
C THR A 62 21.33 13.40 -8.22
N ILE A 63 20.16 12.75 -8.34
CA ILE A 63 19.03 13.30 -9.08
C ILE A 63 18.58 14.63 -8.46
N ALA A 64 18.42 14.70 -7.14
CA ALA A 64 18.02 15.92 -6.47
C ALA A 64 18.99 17.09 -6.68
N ALA A 65 20.29 16.79 -6.79
CA ALA A 65 21.33 17.79 -6.99
C ALA A 65 21.52 18.25 -8.44
N LEU A 66 21.22 17.38 -9.43
CA LEU A 66 21.53 17.62 -10.84
C LEU A 66 20.31 17.97 -11.72
N THR A 67 19.09 17.79 -11.20
CA THR A 67 17.90 18.15 -11.97
C THR A 67 17.63 19.64 -11.95
N ASP A 68 17.21 20.20 -13.09
CA ASP A 68 16.78 21.60 -13.21
C ASP A 68 15.32 21.82 -12.73
N HIS A 69 14.63 20.75 -12.36
CA HIS A 69 13.23 20.81 -11.93
C HIS A 69 13.09 20.78 -10.41
N GLY A 70 12.89 21.92 -9.77
CA GLY A 70 12.84 22.05 -8.29
C GLY A 70 11.84 21.12 -7.59
N GLY A 71 10.65 20.90 -8.16
CA GLY A 71 9.69 19.97 -7.60
C GLY A 71 10.14 18.50 -7.73
N TYR A 72 10.84 18.13 -8.80
CA TYR A 72 11.42 16.80 -8.96
C TYR A 72 12.62 16.60 -8.01
N ALA A 73 13.45 17.65 -7.83
CA ALA A 73 14.50 17.66 -6.82
C ALA A 73 13.92 17.40 -5.39
N PHE A 74 12.79 18.04 -5.08
CA PHE A 74 12.08 17.82 -3.81
C PHE A 74 11.63 16.35 -3.66
N HIS A 75 11.03 15.74 -4.71
CA HIS A 75 10.60 14.34 -4.67
C HIS A 75 11.78 13.37 -4.55
N ALA A 76 12.86 13.62 -5.28
CA ALA A 76 14.09 12.81 -5.16
C ALA A 76 14.71 12.94 -3.77
N GLY A 77 14.74 14.15 -3.19
CA GLY A 77 15.18 14.37 -1.81
C GLY A 77 14.30 13.66 -0.78
N LEU A 78 12.98 13.67 -0.96
CA LEU A 78 12.04 12.94 -0.11
C LEU A 78 12.27 11.42 -0.20
N GLY A 79 12.48 10.89 -1.40
CA GLY A 79 12.85 9.50 -1.61
C GLY A 79 14.18 9.13 -0.97
N ALA A 80 15.20 9.99 -1.08
CA ALA A 80 16.50 9.79 -0.44
C ALA A 80 16.38 9.76 1.09
N LEU A 81 15.59 10.69 1.67
CA LEU A 81 15.30 10.71 3.11
C LEU A 81 14.58 9.43 3.56
N ALA A 82 13.58 8.98 2.81
CA ALA A 82 12.86 7.74 3.12
C ALA A 82 13.78 6.51 3.04
N ALA A 83 14.65 6.46 2.04
CA ALA A 83 15.65 5.40 1.89
C ALA A 83 16.66 5.42 3.06
N PHE A 84 17.20 6.58 3.41
CA PHE A 84 18.10 6.75 4.56
C PHE A 84 17.43 6.37 5.88
N ALA A 85 16.21 6.83 6.11
CA ALA A 85 15.43 6.45 7.30
C ALA A 85 15.18 4.94 7.35
N SER A 86 14.93 4.29 6.21
CA SER A 86 14.77 2.84 6.13
C SER A 86 16.05 2.10 6.55
N VAL A 87 17.23 2.53 6.09
CA VAL A 87 18.53 1.98 6.53
C VAL A 87 18.68 2.12 8.04
N PHE A 88 18.40 3.30 8.58
CA PHE A 88 18.52 3.55 10.01
C PHE A 88 17.54 2.70 10.83
N LEU A 89 16.27 2.64 10.45
CA LEU A 89 15.25 1.88 11.18
C LEU A 89 15.50 0.37 11.14
N ILE A 90 15.86 -0.18 9.98
CA ILE A 90 16.18 -1.60 9.85
C ILE A 90 17.48 -1.90 10.61
N GLY A 91 18.49 -1.05 10.47
CA GLY A 91 19.76 -1.18 11.21
C GLY A 91 19.54 -1.16 12.71
N ASN A 92 18.80 -0.17 13.22
CA ASN A 92 18.48 -0.10 14.65
C ASN A 92 17.74 -1.34 15.13
N ARG A 93 16.78 -1.85 14.35
CA ARG A 93 16.09 -3.11 14.66
C ARG A 93 17.05 -4.31 14.72
N CYS A 94 18.04 -4.39 13.80
CA CYS A 94 19.01 -5.48 13.77
C CYS A 94 19.98 -5.45 14.97
N PHE A 95 20.33 -4.26 15.43
CA PHE A 95 21.31 -4.08 16.53
C PHE A 95 20.67 -3.89 17.91
N SER A 96 19.33 -3.78 17.98
CA SER A 96 18.65 -3.66 19.27
C SER A 96 18.56 -4.99 20.00
N PRO A 97 18.91 -5.05 21.28
CA PRO A 97 18.78 -6.26 22.09
C PRO A 97 17.34 -6.74 22.15
N GLY A 98 17.11 -8.04 22.01
CA GLY A 98 15.82 -8.67 22.29
C GLY A 98 14.77 -8.63 21.19
N THR A 99 15.05 -8.11 19.98
CA THR A 99 14.13 -8.17 18.85
C THR A 99 14.16 -9.55 18.17
N VAL A 100 13.47 -10.52 18.75
CA VAL A 100 13.25 -11.82 18.11
C VAL A 100 12.11 -11.70 17.10
N PRO A 101 12.17 -12.36 15.91
CA PRO A 101 11.02 -12.42 15.01
C PRO A 101 9.80 -12.93 15.77
N ALA A 102 8.66 -12.25 15.59
CA ALA A 102 7.44 -12.65 16.28
C ALA A 102 7.03 -14.08 15.88
N PRO A 103 6.69 -14.95 16.84
CA PRO A 103 6.29 -16.31 16.54
C PRO A 103 5.04 -16.33 15.66
N GLN A 104 4.89 -17.35 14.83
CA GLN A 104 3.72 -17.52 13.96
C GLN A 104 2.45 -17.82 14.77
N GLU A 105 2.63 -18.45 15.93
CA GLU A 105 1.57 -18.86 16.85
C GLU A 105 1.95 -18.61 18.30
N ILE A 106 0.96 -18.37 19.12
CA ILE A 106 1.04 -18.30 20.60
C ILE A 106 -0.07 -19.17 21.13
N ASP A 107 0.25 -20.13 21.98
CA ASP A 107 -0.68 -21.09 22.58
C ASP A 107 -1.61 -21.77 21.56
N GLY A 108 -1.05 -22.20 20.43
CA GLY A 108 -1.78 -22.89 19.35
C GLY A 108 -2.72 -21.98 18.53
N ARG A 109 -2.69 -20.68 18.77
CA ARG A 109 -3.49 -19.69 18.03
C ARG A 109 -2.60 -18.82 17.13
N PRO A 110 -3.06 -18.45 15.93
CA PRO A 110 -2.30 -17.57 15.05
C PRO A 110 -1.99 -16.22 15.73
N ASN A 111 -0.71 -15.87 15.75
CA ASN A 111 -0.24 -14.57 16.23
C ASN A 111 -0.36 -13.53 15.13
N TYR A 112 -1.54 -12.96 14.94
CA TYR A 112 -1.83 -12.01 13.88
C TYR A 112 -0.99 -10.74 13.97
N ASN A 113 -0.39 -10.32 12.85
CA ASN A 113 0.35 -9.07 12.75
C ASN A 113 -0.63 -7.90 12.52
N MET A 114 -1.02 -7.23 13.59
CA MET A 114 -2.03 -6.18 13.56
C MET A 114 -1.47 -4.76 13.40
N ASP A 115 -0.17 -4.55 13.57
CA ASP A 115 0.38 -3.19 13.59
C ASP A 115 0.35 -2.50 12.21
N PRO A 116 0.70 -3.16 11.08
CA PRO A 116 0.46 -2.58 9.76
C PRO A 116 -1.02 -2.30 9.47
N VAL A 117 -1.94 -3.15 10.00
CA VAL A 117 -3.38 -2.94 9.87
C VAL A 117 -3.83 -1.69 10.61
N LYS A 118 -3.38 -1.51 11.87
CA LYS A 118 -3.69 -0.32 12.67
C LYS A 118 -3.15 0.95 12.00
N PHE A 119 -1.90 0.90 11.54
CA PHE A 119 -1.29 2.03 10.82
C PHE A 119 -2.11 2.41 9.59
N GLY A 120 -2.42 1.45 8.71
CA GLY A 120 -3.23 1.70 7.51
C GLY A 120 -4.62 2.25 7.85
N THR A 121 -5.25 1.79 8.95
CA THR A 121 -6.53 2.32 9.42
C THR A 121 -6.41 3.78 9.88
N ILE A 122 -5.37 4.14 10.62
CA ILE A 122 -5.14 5.53 11.07
C ILE A 122 -4.81 6.41 9.85
N ALA A 123 -3.95 5.93 8.94
CA ALA A 123 -3.62 6.65 7.72
C ALA A 123 -4.87 6.90 6.85
N SER A 124 -5.77 5.92 6.75
CA SER A 124 -7.03 6.11 6.01
C SER A 124 -7.88 7.23 6.60
N LEU A 125 -8.05 7.28 7.91
CA LEU A 125 -8.80 8.35 8.57
C LEU A 125 -8.17 9.72 8.33
N PHE A 126 -6.85 9.81 8.44
CA PHE A 126 -6.12 11.05 8.16
C PHE A 126 -6.35 11.53 6.72
N TRP A 127 -6.15 10.67 5.75
CA TRP A 127 -6.34 11.00 4.34
C TRP A 127 -7.80 11.25 3.98
N GLY A 128 -8.75 10.60 4.65
CA GLY A 128 -10.17 10.87 4.50
C GLY A 128 -10.49 12.31 4.90
N ILE A 129 -10.06 12.73 6.08
CA ILE A 129 -10.25 14.11 6.55
C ILE A 129 -9.59 15.10 5.59
N ALA A 130 -8.32 14.87 5.23
CA ALA A 130 -7.59 15.75 4.30
C ALA A 130 -8.28 15.83 2.93
N GLY A 131 -8.61 14.68 2.33
CA GLY A 131 -9.25 14.62 1.02
C GLY A 131 -10.62 15.29 0.99
N PHE A 132 -11.48 15.04 1.98
CA PHE A 132 -12.80 15.68 2.05
C PHE A 132 -12.68 17.19 2.33
N THR A 133 -11.71 17.64 3.11
CA THR A 133 -11.45 19.06 3.32
C THR A 133 -11.07 19.75 2.00
N VAL A 134 -10.17 19.14 1.21
CA VAL A 134 -9.83 19.66 -0.12
C VAL A 134 -11.08 19.67 -1.02
N GLY A 135 -11.94 18.66 -0.95
CA GLY A 135 -13.22 18.64 -1.67
C GLY A 135 -14.14 19.81 -1.33
N LEU A 136 -14.24 20.16 -0.05
CA LEU A 136 -14.99 21.34 0.38
C LEU A 136 -14.36 22.62 -0.17
N ILE A 137 -13.04 22.75 -0.14
CA ILE A 137 -12.34 23.93 -0.67
C ILE A 137 -12.63 24.10 -2.15
N ILE A 138 -12.50 23.05 -2.98
CA ILE A 138 -12.75 23.15 -4.42
C ILE A 138 -14.22 23.45 -4.75
N ALA A 139 -15.15 22.93 -3.95
CA ALA A 139 -16.57 23.28 -4.10
C ALA A 139 -16.80 24.77 -3.81
N LEU A 140 -16.18 25.31 -2.78
CA LEU A 140 -16.23 26.75 -2.47
C LEU A 140 -15.54 27.60 -3.56
N GLN A 141 -14.42 27.14 -4.14
CA GLN A 141 -13.78 27.83 -5.26
C GLN A 141 -14.63 27.91 -6.51
N LEU A 142 -15.47 26.88 -6.77
CA LEU A 142 -16.46 26.94 -7.86
C LEU A 142 -17.56 27.96 -7.59
N ALA A 143 -18.02 28.05 -6.36
CA ALA A 143 -19.05 29.00 -5.96
C ALA A 143 -18.52 30.45 -5.83
N PHE A 144 -17.27 30.58 -5.34
CA PHE A 144 -16.61 31.85 -5.05
C PHE A 144 -15.21 31.85 -5.64
N PRO A 145 -15.00 32.17 -6.95
CA PRO A 145 -13.71 32.09 -7.62
C PRO A 145 -12.57 32.89 -6.96
N VAL A 146 -12.92 33.93 -6.20
CA VAL A 146 -11.93 34.70 -5.39
C VAL A 146 -11.12 33.84 -4.42
N LEU A 147 -11.67 32.69 -4.01
CA LEU A 147 -10.98 31.74 -3.11
C LEU A 147 -9.86 30.95 -3.79
N ASN A 148 -9.59 31.17 -5.09
CA ASN A 148 -8.36 30.69 -5.72
C ASN A 148 -7.14 31.56 -5.31
N PHE A 149 -7.35 32.78 -4.80
CA PHE A 149 -6.33 33.70 -4.31
C PHE A 149 -5.20 34.00 -5.30
N ASP A 150 -5.36 33.65 -6.58
CA ASP A 150 -4.34 33.72 -7.64
C ASP A 150 -3.02 33.00 -7.28
N LEU A 151 -3.09 31.99 -6.41
CA LEU A 151 -1.96 31.18 -5.99
C LEU A 151 -1.88 29.88 -6.84
N PRO A 152 -0.79 29.68 -7.61
CA PRO A 152 -0.69 28.54 -8.54
C PRO A 152 -0.92 27.18 -7.91
N TRP A 153 -0.44 26.96 -6.68
CA TRP A 153 -0.47 25.66 -6.02
C TRP A 153 -1.81 25.30 -5.36
N ILE A 154 -2.71 26.27 -5.13
CA ILE A 154 -4.01 26.03 -4.48
C ILE A 154 -5.20 26.40 -5.36
N ASN A 155 -5.01 26.66 -6.64
CA ASN A 155 -6.13 26.89 -7.54
C ASN A 155 -6.93 25.59 -7.77
N PHE A 156 -8.17 25.74 -8.24
CA PHE A 156 -9.08 24.64 -8.50
C PHE A 156 -8.45 23.53 -9.37
N GLY A 157 -7.71 23.89 -10.41
CA GLY A 157 -7.07 22.93 -11.33
C GLY A 157 -6.01 22.05 -10.68
N ARG A 158 -5.38 22.52 -9.58
CA ARG A 158 -4.43 21.74 -8.79
C ARG A 158 -5.10 20.93 -7.69
N LEU A 159 -6.08 21.52 -7.04
CA LEU A 159 -6.75 20.89 -5.91
C LEU A 159 -7.74 19.80 -6.36
N ARG A 160 -8.33 19.92 -7.56
CA ARG A 160 -9.30 18.92 -8.06
C ARG A 160 -8.67 17.51 -8.17
N PRO A 161 -7.56 17.28 -8.90
CA PRO A 161 -6.93 15.96 -8.93
C PRO A 161 -6.39 15.54 -7.56
N LEU A 162 -5.91 16.47 -6.74
CA LEU A 162 -5.51 16.18 -5.36
C LEU A 162 -6.68 15.61 -4.54
N HIS A 163 -7.86 16.26 -4.61
CA HIS A 163 -9.06 15.76 -3.93
C HIS A 163 -9.42 14.36 -4.38
N THR A 164 -9.51 14.14 -5.68
CA THR A 164 -9.91 12.87 -6.28
C THR A 164 -8.96 11.75 -5.83
N SER A 165 -7.66 11.97 -5.97
CA SER A 165 -6.64 10.98 -5.58
C SER A 165 -6.57 10.79 -4.06
N ALA A 166 -6.76 11.83 -3.26
CA ALA A 166 -6.77 11.72 -1.80
C ALA A 166 -7.96 10.87 -1.31
N VAL A 167 -9.15 11.03 -1.90
CA VAL A 167 -10.33 10.26 -1.50
C VAL A 167 -10.27 8.83 -2.03
N ILE A 168 -9.97 8.63 -3.33
CA ILE A 168 -10.00 7.29 -3.92
C ILE A 168 -8.78 6.48 -3.47
N PHE A 169 -7.59 7.01 -3.69
CA PHE A 169 -6.35 6.24 -3.47
C PHE A 169 -5.81 6.40 -2.06
N ALA A 170 -5.73 7.62 -1.51
CA ALA A 170 -5.14 7.77 -0.20
C ALA A 170 -6.09 7.24 0.91
N PHE A 171 -7.33 7.68 0.96
CA PHE A 171 -8.31 7.16 1.91
C PHE A 171 -8.71 5.71 1.55
N GLY A 172 -9.32 5.51 0.38
CA GLY A 172 -9.83 4.20 -0.05
C GLY A 172 -8.76 3.14 -0.14
N GLY A 173 -7.58 3.46 -0.70
CA GLY A 173 -6.46 2.53 -0.82
C GLY A 173 -5.90 2.07 0.53
N ASN A 174 -5.72 2.96 1.51
CA ASN A 174 -5.33 2.56 2.86
C ASN A 174 -6.39 1.69 3.53
N VAL A 175 -7.71 1.97 3.35
CA VAL A 175 -8.79 1.10 3.82
C VAL A 175 -8.66 -0.30 3.22
N LEU A 176 -8.45 -0.40 1.90
CA LEU A 176 -8.38 -1.67 1.19
C LEU A 176 -7.14 -2.49 1.58
N ILE A 177 -5.98 -1.86 1.69
CA ILE A 177 -4.74 -2.54 2.13
C ILE A 177 -4.90 -3.01 3.59
N ALA A 178 -5.34 -2.15 4.49
CA ALA A 178 -5.51 -2.51 5.90
C ALA A 178 -6.53 -3.64 6.09
N THR A 179 -7.69 -3.55 5.44
CA THR A 179 -8.73 -4.57 5.55
C THR A 179 -8.33 -5.88 4.87
N SER A 180 -7.60 -5.84 3.75
CA SER A 180 -7.09 -7.06 3.11
C SER A 180 -6.09 -7.79 4.01
N PHE A 181 -5.16 -7.07 4.64
CA PHE A 181 -4.23 -7.63 5.61
C PHE A 181 -4.94 -8.21 6.84
N TYR A 182 -5.99 -7.55 7.29
CA TYR A 182 -6.82 -8.08 8.37
C TYR A 182 -7.55 -9.36 7.96
N VAL A 183 -8.27 -9.32 6.83
CA VAL A 183 -9.14 -10.41 6.39
C VAL A 183 -8.34 -11.64 5.99
N VAL A 184 -7.25 -11.48 5.22
CA VAL A 184 -6.44 -12.63 4.78
C VAL A 184 -5.85 -13.41 5.95
N GLN A 185 -5.39 -12.73 7.01
CA GLN A 185 -4.89 -13.40 8.21
C GLN A 185 -5.99 -14.20 8.90
N ARG A 186 -7.18 -13.60 9.06
CA ARG A 186 -8.29 -14.19 9.79
C ARG A 186 -8.91 -15.38 9.06
N THR A 187 -9.11 -15.24 7.76
CA THR A 187 -9.70 -16.30 6.92
C THR A 187 -8.71 -17.42 6.60
N SER A 188 -7.41 -17.13 6.61
CA SER A 188 -6.35 -18.13 6.44
C SER A 188 -5.93 -18.80 7.75
N ARG A 189 -6.30 -18.23 8.91
CA ARG A 189 -5.80 -18.61 10.23
C ARG A 189 -4.26 -18.65 10.26
N ALA A 190 -3.63 -17.64 9.68
CA ALA A 190 -2.19 -17.53 9.55
C ALA A 190 -1.74 -16.09 9.84
N ARG A 191 -0.55 -15.93 10.43
CA ARG A 191 0.09 -14.62 10.56
C ARG A 191 0.45 -14.08 9.18
N LEU A 192 0.33 -12.76 9.00
CA LEU A 192 0.72 -12.05 7.79
C LEU A 192 2.17 -12.39 7.42
N ALA A 193 2.42 -12.67 6.15
CA ALA A 193 3.72 -13.09 5.69
C ALA A 193 4.74 -11.94 5.73
N GLY A 194 5.91 -12.23 6.27
CA GLY A 194 6.98 -11.25 6.48
C GLY A 194 6.73 -10.32 7.67
N ASP A 195 7.81 -9.78 8.23
CA ASP A 195 7.74 -8.77 9.30
C ASP A 195 7.97 -7.36 8.74
N LEU A 196 8.91 -7.19 7.79
CA LEU A 196 9.18 -5.89 7.16
C LEU A 196 8.31 -5.63 5.94
N SER A 197 7.98 -6.66 5.16
CA SER A 197 7.24 -6.50 3.90
C SER A 197 5.86 -5.84 4.09
N PRO A 198 5.03 -6.18 5.09
CA PRO A 198 3.79 -5.47 5.34
C PRO A 198 4.00 -3.99 5.70
N TRP A 199 5.07 -3.68 6.45
CA TRP A 199 5.43 -2.30 6.75
C TRP A 199 5.90 -1.56 5.50
N PHE A 200 6.70 -2.20 4.65
CA PHE A 200 7.09 -1.62 3.37
C PHE A 200 5.87 -1.28 2.51
N VAL A 201 4.86 -2.16 2.46
CA VAL A 201 3.63 -1.90 1.71
C VAL A 201 2.91 -0.65 2.23
N VAL A 202 2.62 -0.58 3.53
CA VAL A 202 1.82 0.53 4.06
C VAL A 202 2.59 1.85 4.07
N LEU A 203 3.89 1.86 4.38
CA LEU A 203 4.72 3.06 4.37
C LEU A 203 5.06 3.49 2.95
N GLY A 204 5.43 2.54 2.08
CA GLY A 204 5.74 2.81 0.67
C GLY A 204 4.53 3.33 -0.10
N TYR A 205 3.33 2.79 0.17
CA TYR A 205 2.10 3.30 -0.39
C TYR A 205 1.81 4.74 0.05
N ASN A 206 1.99 5.05 1.32
CA ASN A 206 1.79 6.41 1.81
C ASN A 206 2.88 7.38 1.30
N LEU A 207 4.10 6.92 1.07
CA LEU A 207 5.12 7.72 0.38
C LEU A 207 4.71 8.04 -1.06
N PHE A 208 4.15 7.07 -1.80
CA PHE A 208 3.55 7.32 -3.11
C PHE A 208 2.49 8.41 -3.05
N ILE A 209 1.57 8.35 -2.08
CA ILE A 209 0.50 9.34 -1.92
C ILE A 209 1.08 10.74 -1.67
N VAL A 210 2.12 10.87 -0.86
CA VAL A 210 2.76 12.16 -0.59
C VAL A 210 3.45 12.70 -1.85
N ILE A 211 4.16 11.86 -2.61
CA ILE A 211 4.80 12.24 -3.88
C ILE A 211 3.73 12.69 -4.89
N ALA A 212 2.67 11.91 -5.08
CA ALA A 212 1.59 12.24 -6.01
C ALA A 212 0.88 13.55 -5.60
N GLY A 213 0.48 13.66 -4.33
CA GLY A 213 -0.23 14.84 -3.82
C GLY A 213 0.60 16.12 -3.92
N THR A 214 1.88 16.08 -3.55
CA THR A 214 2.77 17.23 -3.72
C THR A 214 3.08 17.50 -5.18
N GLY A 215 3.11 16.46 -6.03
CA GLY A 215 3.24 16.59 -7.48
C GLY A 215 2.09 17.42 -8.08
N TYR A 216 0.85 17.19 -7.68
CA TYR A 216 -0.30 17.98 -8.12
C TYR A 216 -0.14 19.46 -7.76
N LEU A 217 0.23 19.75 -6.51
CA LEU A 217 0.44 21.13 -6.06
C LEU A 217 1.59 21.83 -6.80
N LEU A 218 2.68 21.12 -7.04
CA LEU A 218 3.88 21.64 -7.71
C LEU A 218 3.78 21.64 -9.26
N GLY A 219 2.71 21.05 -9.81
CA GLY A 219 2.53 20.98 -11.26
C GLY A 219 3.35 19.91 -11.97
N ILE A 220 3.78 18.90 -11.23
CA ILE A 220 4.45 17.72 -11.77
C ILE A 220 3.40 16.63 -11.92
N THR A 221 2.66 16.71 -13.02
CA THR A 221 1.55 15.81 -13.32
C THR A 221 1.43 15.61 -14.83
N GLN A 222 0.74 14.54 -15.22
CA GLN A 222 0.31 14.28 -16.58
C GLN A 222 -1.22 14.33 -16.71
N GLY A 223 -1.75 14.24 -17.94
CA GLY A 223 -3.17 14.45 -18.23
C GLY A 223 -4.04 13.18 -18.14
N LYS A 224 -3.54 12.07 -17.62
CA LYS A 224 -4.31 10.84 -17.47
C LYS A 224 -5.15 10.87 -16.20
N GLU A 225 -6.46 10.87 -16.32
CA GLU A 225 -7.38 10.92 -15.18
C GLU A 225 -7.23 9.67 -14.29
N TYR A 226 -7.15 9.88 -12.99
CA TYR A 226 -6.82 8.88 -11.96
C TYR A 226 -5.40 8.28 -12.07
N ALA A 227 -4.58 8.78 -12.98
CA ALA A 227 -3.21 8.33 -13.23
C ALA A 227 -2.29 9.53 -13.54
N GLU A 228 -2.57 10.66 -12.89
CA GLU A 228 -1.86 11.92 -13.10
C GLU A 228 -0.41 11.95 -12.58
N PRO A 229 0.06 11.08 -11.66
CA PRO A 229 1.47 11.06 -11.27
C PRO A 229 2.40 10.76 -12.43
N GLU A 230 3.64 11.24 -12.34
CA GLU A 230 4.66 11.02 -13.34
C GLU A 230 5.36 9.66 -13.18
N TRP A 231 6.03 9.19 -14.20
CA TRP A 231 6.62 7.87 -14.37
C TRP A 231 7.37 7.31 -13.15
N TYR A 232 8.11 8.13 -12.42
CA TYR A 232 8.90 7.67 -11.26
C TYR A 232 8.01 7.35 -10.05
N ALA A 233 6.90 8.07 -9.88
CA ALA A 233 5.91 7.77 -8.87
C ALA A 233 5.15 6.47 -9.22
N ASP A 234 4.83 6.28 -10.50
CA ASP A 234 4.19 5.06 -11.00
C ASP A 234 5.11 3.83 -10.85
N LEU A 235 6.40 4.00 -11.13
CA LEU A 235 7.40 2.96 -10.91
C LEU A 235 7.48 2.58 -9.42
N TRP A 236 7.50 3.58 -8.53
CA TRP A 236 7.50 3.34 -7.09
C TRP A 236 6.23 2.60 -6.64
N LEU A 237 5.05 3.04 -7.10
CA LEU A 237 3.79 2.35 -6.81
C LEU A 237 3.81 0.90 -7.30
N THR A 238 4.35 0.66 -8.49
CA THR A 238 4.50 -0.70 -9.04
C THR A 238 5.31 -1.60 -8.12
N ILE A 239 6.45 -1.12 -7.61
CA ILE A 239 7.29 -1.87 -6.66
C ILE A 239 6.51 -2.20 -5.38
N VAL A 240 5.84 -1.21 -4.80
CA VAL A 240 5.01 -1.38 -3.61
C VAL A 240 3.89 -2.40 -3.85
N TRP A 241 3.24 -2.33 -5.02
CA TRP A 241 2.13 -3.20 -5.38
C TRP A 241 2.54 -4.65 -5.60
N VAL A 242 3.71 -4.88 -6.20
CA VAL A 242 4.30 -6.23 -6.32
C VAL A 242 4.56 -6.82 -4.94
N VAL A 243 5.16 -6.06 -4.03
CA VAL A 243 5.39 -6.54 -2.65
C VAL A 243 4.06 -6.80 -1.94
N TYR A 244 3.04 -5.97 -2.17
CA TYR A 244 1.68 -6.18 -1.63
C TYR A 244 1.10 -7.52 -2.11
N LEU A 245 1.16 -7.79 -3.41
CA LEU A 245 0.73 -9.07 -3.99
C LEU A 245 1.48 -10.25 -3.35
N LEU A 246 2.80 -10.16 -3.21
CA LEU A 246 3.61 -11.21 -2.61
C LEU A 246 3.22 -11.46 -1.13
N VAL A 247 3.05 -10.41 -0.33
CA VAL A 247 2.60 -10.55 1.07
C VAL A 247 1.25 -11.25 1.14
N PHE A 248 0.31 -10.87 0.28
CA PHE A 248 -1.02 -11.47 0.24
C PHE A 248 -0.97 -12.95 -0.16
N LEU A 249 -0.29 -13.28 -1.26
CA LEU A 249 -0.15 -14.66 -1.76
C LEU A 249 0.59 -15.56 -0.76
N MET A 250 1.69 -15.07 -0.19
CA MET A 250 2.45 -15.84 0.80
C MET A 250 1.65 -16.08 2.08
N THR A 251 0.76 -15.15 2.47
CA THR A 251 -0.15 -15.35 3.60
C THR A 251 -1.21 -16.41 3.26
N LEU A 252 -1.77 -16.38 2.05
CA LEU A 252 -2.67 -17.41 1.56
C LEU A 252 -2.00 -18.80 1.48
N ALA A 253 -0.73 -18.83 1.04
CA ALA A 253 0.03 -20.10 0.96
C ALA A 253 0.23 -20.73 2.34
N LYS A 254 0.32 -19.93 3.40
CA LYS A 254 0.44 -20.39 4.80
C LYS A 254 -0.89 -20.73 5.46
N ARG A 255 -2.01 -20.67 4.73
CA ARG A 255 -3.34 -20.91 5.29
C ARG A 255 -3.45 -22.28 5.93
N LYS A 256 -4.17 -22.33 7.03
CA LYS A 256 -4.55 -23.57 7.73
C LYS A 256 -5.96 -24.04 7.38
N GLU A 257 -6.72 -23.20 6.68
CA GLU A 257 -8.04 -23.55 6.16
C GLU A 257 -7.91 -24.25 4.80
N PRO A 258 -8.70 -25.30 4.51
CA PRO A 258 -8.57 -26.04 3.26
C PRO A 258 -9.00 -25.21 2.04
N HIS A 259 -9.93 -24.28 2.23
CA HIS A 259 -10.50 -23.47 1.16
C HIS A 259 -10.14 -22.00 1.30
N ILE A 260 -9.96 -21.31 0.16
CA ILE A 260 -9.83 -19.86 0.13
C ILE A 260 -11.23 -19.25 0.19
N TYR A 261 -11.50 -18.46 1.21
CA TYR A 261 -12.79 -17.80 1.37
C TYR A 261 -13.03 -16.73 0.30
N VAL A 262 -14.25 -16.58 -0.16
CA VAL A 262 -14.63 -15.71 -1.30
C VAL A 262 -14.15 -14.26 -1.16
N ALA A 263 -14.09 -13.70 0.04
CA ALA A 263 -13.52 -12.37 0.27
C ALA A 263 -12.07 -12.25 -0.22
N ASN A 264 -11.25 -13.29 -0.03
CA ASN A 264 -9.87 -13.31 -0.52
C ASN A 264 -9.80 -13.41 -2.05
N TRP A 265 -10.79 -14.01 -2.70
CA TRP A 265 -10.86 -14.02 -4.16
C TRP A 265 -11.08 -12.61 -4.71
N PHE A 266 -11.99 -11.85 -4.10
CA PHE A 266 -12.22 -10.46 -4.47
C PHE A 266 -10.99 -9.56 -4.18
N TYR A 267 -10.30 -9.74 -3.04
CA TYR A 267 -9.04 -9.03 -2.80
C TYR A 267 -7.95 -9.40 -3.82
N LEU A 268 -7.82 -10.68 -4.16
CA LEU A 268 -6.84 -11.11 -5.15
C LEU A 268 -7.15 -10.55 -6.53
N ALA A 269 -8.43 -10.56 -6.93
CA ALA A 269 -8.87 -9.94 -8.18
C ALA A 269 -8.56 -8.43 -8.20
N PHE A 270 -8.87 -7.71 -7.11
CA PHE A 270 -8.49 -6.32 -6.92
C PHE A 270 -6.98 -6.11 -7.10
N ILE A 271 -6.15 -6.86 -6.38
CA ILE A 271 -4.69 -6.67 -6.39
C ILE A 271 -4.11 -6.94 -7.78
N VAL A 272 -4.49 -8.06 -8.41
CA VAL A 272 -3.96 -8.48 -9.72
C VAL A 272 -4.43 -7.56 -10.84
N THR A 273 -5.73 -7.25 -10.87
CA THR A 273 -6.30 -6.40 -11.92
C THR A 273 -5.70 -5.01 -11.88
N ILE A 274 -5.58 -4.41 -10.70
CA ILE A 274 -4.98 -3.07 -10.57
C ILE A 274 -3.50 -3.08 -10.97
N ALA A 275 -2.75 -4.13 -10.64
CA ALA A 275 -1.36 -4.25 -11.12
C ALA A 275 -1.27 -4.22 -12.65
N VAL A 276 -2.08 -5.03 -13.33
CA VAL A 276 -2.09 -5.11 -14.80
C VAL A 276 -2.51 -3.79 -15.44
N LEU A 277 -3.56 -3.19 -14.92
CA LEU A 277 -4.11 -1.93 -15.43
C LEU A 277 -3.17 -0.75 -15.21
N HIS A 278 -2.57 -0.66 -14.03
CA HIS A 278 -1.59 0.39 -13.71
C HIS A 278 -0.38 0.30 -14.64
N LEU A 279 0.19 -0.89 -14.79
CA LEU A 279 1.32 -1.11 -15.71
C LEU A 279 0.94 -0.78 -17.16
N GLY A 280 -0.22 -1.24 -17.63
CA GLY A 280 -0.65 -1.01 -19.01
C GLY A 280 -0.93 0.47 -19.29
N ASN A 281 -1.66 1.14 -18.41
CA ASN A 281 -2.05 2.54 -18.63
C ASN A 281 -0.88 3.52 -18.48
N ASN A 282 0.03 3.27 -17.53
CA ASN A 282 1.09 4.21 -17.15
C ASN A 282 2.45 3.85 -17.77
N LEU A 283 2.46 2.92 -18.75
CA LEU A 283 3.70 2.54 -19.44
C LEU A 283 4.22 3.73 -20.23
N ALA A 284 5.37 4.25 -19.82
CA ALA A 284 5.95 5.47 -20.35
C ALA A 284 7.48 5.36 -20.47
N LEU A 285 8.04 6.12 -21.41
CA LEU A 285 9.48 6.27 -21.60
C LEU A 285 9.92 7.63 -21.03
N PRO A 286 10.73 7.65 -19.96
CA PRO A 286 11.26 8.89 -19.42
C PRO A 286 12.07 9.66 -20.46
N VAL A 287 11.92 10.99 -20.49
CA VAL A 287 12.78 11.86 -21.31
C VAL A 287 14.23 11.75 -20.86
N SER A 288 14.43 11.71 -19.55
CA SER A 288 15.71 11.54 -18.89
C SER A 288 15.46 11.13 -17.44
N VAL A 289 16.42 10.46 -16.81
CA VAL A 289 16.40 10.18 -15.36
C VAL A 289 16.49 11.45 -14.51
N LEU A 290 16.92 12.57 -15.10
CA LEU A 290 16.98 13.89 -14.46
C LEU A 290 15.75 14.75 -14.74
N SER A 291 14.73 14.22 -15.47
CA SER A 291 13.50 14.94 -15.79
C SER A 291 12.28 14.20 -15.25
N PRO A 292 11.29 14.90 -14.68
CA PRO A 292 10.04 14.28 -14.28
C PRO A 292 9.18 13.82 -15.47
N LYS A 293 9.43 14.34 -16.68
CA LYS A 293 8.59 14.12 -17.85
C LYS A 293 8.91 12.82 -18.57
N SER A 294 7.85 12.23 -19.14
CA SER A 294 7.91 11.02 -19.94
C SER A 294 6.95 11.08 -21.14
N TYR A 295 7.14 10.16 -22.08
CA TYR A 295 6.22 9.91 -23.18
C TYR A 295 5.48 8.60 -22.94
N ILE A 296 4.15 8.64 -22.97
CA ILE A 296 3.30 7.44 -22.92
C ILE A 296 3.55 6.62 -24.21
N VAL A 297 3.63 5.29 -24.05
CA VAL A 297 3.88 4.39 -25.21
C VAL A 297 2.68 4.26 -26.14
N TRP A 298 1.49 4.57 -25.66
CA TRP A 298 0.24 4.50 -26.44
C TRP A 298 -0.07 5.84 -27.07
N SER A 299 -0.72 5.81 -28.24
CA SER A 299 -1.13 7.03 -28.94
C SER A 299 -2.53 6.89 -29.52
N GLY A 300 -3.20 8.04 -29.71
CA GLY A 300 -4.51 8.12 -30.34
C GLY A 300 -5.57 7.28 -29.63
N VAL A 301 -6.32 6.49 -30.40
CA VAL A 301 -7.39 5.63 -29.89
C VAL A 301 -6.89 4.58 -28.91
N GLN A 302 -5.68 4.05 -29.11
CA GLN A 302 -5.10 3.07 -28.19
C GLN A 302 -4.85 3.67 -26.80
N ASP A 303 -4.37 4.91 -26.74
CA ASP A 303 -4.21 5.60 -25.46
C ASP A 303 -5.55 5.83 -24.77
N ALA A 304 -6.58 6.26 -25.51
CA ALA A 304 -7.94 6.40 -25.00
C ALA A 304 -8.50 5.08 -24.47
N MET A 305 -8.27 3.97 -25.19
CA MET A 305 -8.72 2.63 -24.77
C MET A 305 -8.05 2.18 -23.49
N PHE A 306 -6.73 2.29 -23.35
CA PHE A 306 -6.01 1.97 -22.12
C PHE A 306 -6.40 2.88 -20.98
N GLN A 307 -6.52 4.18 -21.22
CA GLN A 307 -6.95 5.15 -20.24
C GLN A 307 -8.31 4.78 -19.64
N TRP A 308 -9.29 4.42 -20.47
CA TRP A 308 -10.63 4.17 -19.96
C TRP A 308 -10.87 2.73 -19.54
N TRP A 309 -10.05 1.78 -20.01
CA TRP A 309 -9.98 0.47 -19.37
C TRP A 309 -9.45 0.59 -17.93
N TYR A 310 -8.42 1.40 -17.72
CA TYR A 310 -7.92 1.77 -16.40
C TYR A 310 -8.96 2.58 -15.61
N GLY A 311 -9.51 3.65 -16.17
CA GLY A 311 -10.44 4.55 -15.51
C GLY A 311 -11.73 3.86 -15.06
N HIS A 312 -12.31 2.98 -15.90
CA HIS A 312 -13.44 2.14 -15.51
C HIS A 312 -13.08 1.26 -14.31
N ASN A 313 -11.92 0.63 -14.33
CA ASN A 313 -11.52 -0.32 -13.30
C ASN A 313 -10.94 0.35 -12.05
N ALA A 314 -10.60 1.63 -12.07
CA ALA A 314 -10.38 2.42 -10.88
C ALA A 314 -11.64 2.44 -9.98
N VAL A 315 -12.83 2.32 -10.56
CA VAL A 315 -14.09 2.13 -9.84
C VAL A 315 -14.47 0.66 -9.77
N GLY A 316 -14.37 -0.08 -10.89
CA GLY A 316 -14.83 -1.46 -11.02
C GLY A 316 -14.04 -2.45 -10.18
N PHE A 317 -12.71 -2.36 -10.19
CA PHE A 317 -11.87 -3.32 -9.46
C PHE A 317 -11.17 -2.70 -8.26
N PHE A 318 -10.71 -1.48 -8.32
CA PHE A 318 -10.14 -0.85 -7.12
C PHE A 318 -11.22 -0.68 -6.05
N LEU A 319 -12.33 -0.02 -6.36
CA LEU A 319 -13.38 0.21 -5.37
C LEU A 319 -14.35 -0.98 -5.27
N THR A 320 -15.05 -1.36 -6.33
CA THR A 320 -16.14 -2.34 -6.24
C THR A 320 -15.63 -3.71 -5.79
N ALA A 321 -14.63 -4.30 -6.46
CA ALA A 321 -14.12 -5.62 -6.04
C ALA A 321 -13.50 -5.57 -4.63
N GLY A 322 -12.75 -4.50 -4.31
CA GLY A 322 -12.19 -4.29 -2.98
C GLY A 322 -13.27 -4.18 -1.89
N PHE A 323 -14.31 -3.40 -2.12
CA PHE A 323 -15.42 -3.26 -1.16
C PHE A 323 -16.29 -4.50 -1.06
N LEU A 324 -16.49 -5.24 -2.15
CA LEU A 324 -17.15 -6.55 -2.08
C LEU A 324 -16.37 -7.52 -1.19
N ALA A 325 -15.05 -7.52 -1.26
CA ALA A 325 -14.23 -8.31 -0.34
C ALA A 325 -14.50 -7.95 1.13
N ILE A 326 -14.57 -6.65 1.45
CA ILE A 326 -14.93 -6.15 2.78
C ILE A 326 -16.34 -6.63 3.16
N MET A 327 -17.31 -6.47 2.28
CA MET A 327 -18.70 -6.85 2.54
C MET A 327 -18.85 -8.34 2.78
N TYR A 328 -18.23 -9.19 1.96
CA TYR A 328 -18.29 -10.65 2.14
C TYR A 328 -17.69 -11.14 3.45
N TYR A 329 -16.81 -10.38 4.06
CA TYR A 329 -16.26 -10.72 5.38
C TYR A 329 -17.03 -10.08 6.53
N PHE A 330 -17.24 -8.76 6.49
CA PHE A 330 -17.74 -8.03 7.64
C PHE A 330 -19.27 -8.13 7.80
N VAL A 331 -20.04 -8.19 6.71
CA VAL A 331 -21.52 -8.29 6.80
C VAL A 331 -21.95 -9.58 7.48
N PRO A 332 -21.51 -10.78 7.03
CA PRO A 332 -21.86 -12.03 7.71
C PRO A 332 -21.40 -12.06 9.16
N LYS A 333 -20.19 -11.54 9.42
CA LYS A 333 -19.61 -11.50 10.76
C LYS A 333 -20.41 -10.59 11.70
N ARG A 334 -20.84 -9.42 11.24
CA ARG A 334 -21.63 -8.49 12.06
C ARG A 334 -23.07 -8.94 12.25
N ALA A 335 -23.66 -9.56 11.22
CA ALA A 335 -24.97 -10.17 11.30
C ALA A 335 -24.98 -11.48 12.13
N ASN A 336 -23.80 -12.01 12.48
CA ASN A 336 -23.65 -13.33 13.13
C ASN A 336 -24.39 -14.44 12.37
N ARG A 337 -24.30 -14.40 11.04
CA ARG A 337 -24.94 -15.35 10.12
C ARG A 337 -23.94 -15.72 9.00
N PRO A 338 -23.96 -16.96 8.49
CA PRO A 338 -23.23 -17.29 7.29
C PRO A 338 -23.79 -16.51 6.09
N ILE A 339 -23.00 -16.41 4.99
CA ILE A 339 -23.54 -15.91 3.71
C ILE A 339 -24.69 -16.82 3.28
N TYR A 340 -25.72 -16.23 2.67
CA TYR A 340 -26.93 -16.94 2.28
C TYR A 340 -26.66 -18.14 1.37
N SER A 341 -25.80 -17.98 0.37
CA SER A 341 -25.38 -19.06 -0.52
C SER A 341 -23.94 -18.87 -0.98
N TYR A 342 -23.07 -19.79 -0.60
CA TYR A 342 -21.68 -19.79 -1.06
C TYR A 342 -21.57 -20.04 -2.58
N ARG A 343 -22.47 -20.84 -3.16
CA ARG A 343 -22.52 -21.06 -4.61
C ARG A 343 -22.85 -19.79 -5.37
N LEU A 344 -23.82 -18.99 -4.90
CA LEU A 344 -24.13 -17.69 -5.49
C LEU A 344 -22.97 -16.70 -5.37
N SER A 345 -22.21 -16.75 -4.29
CA SER A 345 -21.03 -15.88 -4.16
C SER A 345 -19.93 -16.23 -5.18
N ILE A 346 -19.77 -17.51 -5.53
CA ILE A 346 -18.85 -17.94 -6.58
C ILE A 346 -19.35 -17.47 -7.96
N ILE A 347 -20.63 -17.63 -8.23
CA ILE A 347 -21.25 -17.15 -9.48
C ILE A 347 -21.10 -15.65 -9.60
N HIS A 348 -21.38 -14.89 -8.53
CA HIS A 348 -21.22 -13.45 -8.49
C HIS A 348 -19.77 -13.03 -8.77
N PHE A 349 -18.79 -13.69 -8.13
CA PHE A 349 -17.38 -13.42 -8.37
C PHE A 349 -17.01 -13.57 -9.85
N TRP A 350 -17.28 -14.74 -10.45
CA TRP A 350 -16.91 -15.00 -11.82
C TRP A 350 -17.69 -14.16 -12.84
N ALA A 351 -18.98 -13.90 -12.59
CA ALA A 351 -19.77 -13.01 -13.44
C ALA A 351 -19.18 -11.58 -13.43
N LEU A 352 -18.80 -11.06 -12.24
CA LEU A 352 -18.16 -9.75 -12.14
C LEU A 352 -16.83 -9.72 -12.92
N ILE A 353 -15.96 -10.73 -12.73
CA ILE A 353 -14.66 -10.78 -13.40
C ILE A 353 -14.83 -10.79 -14.94
N PHE A 354 -15.68 -11.68 -15.47
CA PHE A 354 -15.76 -11.85 -16.92
C PHE A 354 -16.52 -10.76 -17.64
N ILE A 355 -17.45 -10.08 -16.99
CA ILE A 355 -18.29 -9.07 -17.64
C ILE A 355 -17.75 -7.67 -17.33
N TYR A 356 -17.49 -7.39 -16.08
CA TYR A 356 -17.27 -6.03 -15.61
C TYR A 356 -15.88 -5.46 -15.92
N ILE A 357 -14.85 -6.30 -15.97
CA ILE A 357 -13.48 -5.85 -16.25
C ILE A 357 -13.35 -5.21 -17.64
N TRP A 358 -14.15 -5.60 -18.61
CA TRP A 358 -14.06 -5.18 -20.01
C TRP A 358 -14.93 -3.95 -20.34
N ALA A 359 -15.70 -3.44 -19.39
CA ALA A 359 -16.66 -2.38 -19.65
C ALA A 359 -16.06 -0.98 -19.89
N GLY A 360 -14.75 -0.82 -19.88
CA GLY A 360 -14.05 0.45 -20.11
C GLY A 360 -14.45 1.24 -21.36
N PRO A 361 -14.68 0.62 -22.53
CA PRO A 361 -15.12 1.33 -23.75
C PRO A 361 -16.39 2.14 -23.62
N HIS A 362 -17.26 1.87 -22.64
CA HIS A 362 -18.47 2.68 -22.43
C HIS A 362 -18.18 4.18 -22.11
N HIS A 363 -16.99 4.50 -21.68
CA HIS A 363 -16.55 5.90 -21.52
C HIS A 363 -16.22 6.59 -22.85
N LEU A 364 -16.14 5.84 -23.94
CA LEU A 364 -15.71 6.31 -25.25
C LEU A 364 -16.88 6.33 -26.26
N HIS A 365 -18.13 6.20 -25.83
CA HIS A 365 -19.27 6.34 -26.70
C HIS A 365 -19.25 7.68 -27.41
N TYR A 366 -19.62 7.65 -28.69
CA TYR A 366 -19.65 8.83 -29.58
C TYR A 366 -18.28 9.49 -29.82
N THR A 367 -17.20 8.75 -29.61
CA THR A 367 -15.85 9.17 -29.99
C THR A 367 -15.41 8.46 -31.29
N ALA A 368 -14.18 8.66 -31.72
CA ALA A 368 -13.64 8.08 -32.97
C ALA A 368 -13.25 6.58 -32.84
N LEU A 369 -13.99 5.80 -32.06
CA LEU A 369 -13.82 4.35 -32.02
C LEU A 369 -14.55 3.72 -33.21
N PRO A 370 -14.03 2.58 -33.74
CA PRO A 370 -14.80 1.72 -34.65
C PRO A 370 -16.08 1.21 -33.98
N ASP A 371 -17.09 0.97 -34.79
CA ASP A 371 -18.37 0.40 -34.32
C ASP A 371 -18.20 -1.04 -33.78
#